data_e4db417f576591a3b2d22c2d25d77fbe
#
_entry.id   e4db417f576591a3b2d22c2d25d77fbe
#
_cell.length_a   1.000
_cell.length_b   1.000
_cell.length_c   1.000
_cell.angle_alpha   90.00
_cell.angle_beta   90.00
_cell.angle_gamma   90.00
#
_symmetry.space_group_name_H-M   'P 1'
#
loop_
_entity.id
_entity.type
_entity.pdbx_description
1 polymer ?
#
loop_
_entity_poly.entity_id
_entity_poly.type
_entity_poly.pdbx_seq_one_letter_code
_entity_poly.pdbx_strand_id
1 'polypeptide(L)'
;PTGRIKKERLQAVPYIFLEVFLDTYNDYMSYLEGKRYEKDYGPLSLNKQGKALSYDVYYQRFRKIIREEMIPIFLKSDDPEVVFFGQLLQENNISPHIFRHWYTTQLVLSGVNEVSELMSARGDNSPESAWVYLQNKGEIAKQYGQVNNGVFDYMNWQAEKLFGEH
;
A
#
# COMPACT_ATOMS: atom_id res chain seq x y z
N PRO A 1 -7.67 1.40 25.38
CA PRO A 1 -7.37 1.57 23.98
C PRO A 1 -8.04 2.84 23.47
N THR A 2 -7.24 3.78 22.99
CA THR A 2 -7.72 5.10 22.56
C THR A 2 -8.34 5.08 21.15
N GLY A 3 -8.27 3.96 20.44
CA GLY A 3 -8.86 3.77 19.12
C GLY A 3 -10.22 3.10 19.22
N ARG A 4 -11.29 3.84 18.95
CA ARG A 4 -12.60 3.20 18.74
C ARG A 4 -12.56 2.46 17.39
N ILE A 5 -12.86 1.16 17.42
CA ILE A 5 -13.19 0.41 16.21
C ILE A 5 -14.43 1.07 15.61
N LYS A 6 -14.25 1.74 14.47
CA LYS A 6 -15.37 2.45 13.83
C LYS A 6 -16.40 1.49 13.25
N LYS A 7 -15.95 0.31 12.79
CA LYS A 7 -16.80 -0.73 12.22
C LYS A 7 -16.12 -2.08 12.35
N GLU A 8 -16.90 -3.06 12.71
CA GLU A 8 -16.53 -4.46 12.70
C GLU A 8 -17.13 -5.11 11.44
N ARG A 9 -16.30 -5.72 10.62
CA ARG A 9 -16.75 -6.44 9.42
C ARG A 9 -15.75 -7.49 9.01
N LEU A 10 -16.24 -8.55 8.38
CA LEU A 10 -15.43 -9.47 7.61
C LEU A 10 -15.20 -8.87 6.22
N GLN A 11 -13.95 -8.84 5.80
CA GLN A 11 -13.56 -8.40 4.46
C GLN A 11 -12.66 -9.47 3.85
N ALA A 12 -13.07 -10.01 2.71
CA ALA A 12 -12.23 -10.94 1.98
C ALA A 12 -11.03 -10.22 1.36
N VAL A 13 -9.88 -10.88 1.35
CA VAL A 13 -8.73 -10.42 0.56
C VAL A 13 -9.00 -10.84 -0.89
N PRO A 14 -9.04 -9.89 -1.85
CA PRO A 14 -9.20 -10.21 -3.25
C PRO A 14 -8.10 -11.15 -3.75
N TYR A 15 -8.47 -12.05 -4.65
CA TYR A 15 -7.57 -13.11 -5.14
C TYR A 15 -6.24 -12.57 -5.67
N ILE A 16 -6.26 -11.42 -6.37
CA ILE A 16 -5.05 -10.78 -6.93
C ILE A 16 -4.02 -10.35 -5.87
N PHE A 17 -4.43 -10.23 -4.60
CA PHE A 17 -3.54 -9.86 -3.49
C PHE A 17 -3.31 -11.01 -2.51
N LEU A 18 -3.95 -12.17 -2.73
CA LEU A 18 -4.00 -13.22 -1.71
C LEU A 18 -2.62 -13.80 -1.42
N GLU A 19 -1.83 -14.07 -2.44
CA GLU A 19 -0.48 -14.65 -2.30
C GLU A 19 0.43 -13.70 -1.51
N VAL A 20 0.57 -12.46 -1.99
CA VAL A 20 1.40 -11.43 -1.34
C VAL A 20 0.94 -11.15 0.08
N PHE A 21 -0.38 -11.17 0.32
CA PHE A 21 -0.94 -10.99 1.66
C PHE A 21 -0.55 -12.15 2.58
N LEU A 22 -0.68 -13.40 2.13
CA LEU A 22 -0.35 -14.58 2.94
C LEU A 22 1.13 -14.64 3.26
N ASP A 23 2.01 -14.37 2.29
CA ASP A 23 3.45 -14.33 2.50
C ASP A 23 3.83 -13.26 3.53
N THR A 24 3.37 -12.03 3.33
CA THR A 24 3.63 -10.92 4.26
C THR A 24 3.06 -11.20 5.65
N TYR A 25 1.88 -11.81 5.72
CA TYR A 25 1.23 -12.17 6.99
C TYR A 25 2.03 -13.25 7.73
N ASN A 26 2.46 -14.31 7.03
CA ASN A 26 3.24 -15.40 7.61
C ASN A 26 4.60 -14.92 8.11
N ASP A 27 5.30 -14.10 7.32
CA ASP A 27 6.57 -13.48 7.73
C ASP A 27 6.39 -12.62 8.99
N TYR A 28 5.32 -11.82 9.03
CA TYR A 28 5.02 -11.01 10.19
C TYR A 28 4.66 -11.85 11.42
N MET A 29 3.88 -12.91 11.26
CA MET A 29 3.54 -13.81 12.37
C MET A 29 4.78 -14.55 12.89
N SER A 30 5.65 -15.03 12.01
CA SER A 30 6.95 -15.63 12.39
C SER A 30 7.84 -14.65 13.16
N TYR A 31 7.89 -13.39 12.72
CA TYR A 31 8.57 -12.32 13.46
C TYR A 31 8.00 -12.10 14.85
N LEU A 32 6.69 -12.25 15.03
CA LEU A 32 6.03 -12.08 16.32
C LEU A 32 6.25 -13.27 17.28
N GLU A 33 6.36 -14.50 16.77
CA GLU A 33 6.54 -15.70 17.58
C GLU A 33 7.80 -15.63 18.45
N GLY A 34 8.89 -15.06 17.93
CA GLY A 34 10.14 -14.84 18.65
C GLY A 34 10.10 -13.76 19.73
N LYS A 35 8.98 -13.07 19.90
CA LYS A 35 8.86 -11.91 20.79
C LYS A 35 7.77 -12.09 21.82
N ARG A 36 8.09 -11.77 23.08
CA ARG A 36 7.08 -11.68 24.14
C ARG A 36 6.45 -10.31 24.13
N TYR A 37 5.20 -10.24 23.67
CA TYR A 37 4.41 -9.02 23.69
C TYR A 37 3.24 -9.15 24.67
N GLU A 38 2.96 -8.09 25.43
CA GLU A 38 1.71 -7.98 26.15
C GLU A 38 0.56 -7.86 25.15
N LYS A 39 -0.28 -8.89 25.10
CA LYS A 39 -1.43 -8.95 24.21
C LYS A 39 -2.72 -8.87 25.02
N ASP A 40 -3.09 -7.67 25.45
CA ASP A 40 -4.33 -7.50 26.21
C ASP A 40 -5.59 -7.74 25.35
N TYR A 41 -5.53 -7.51 24.04
CA TYR A 41 -6.67 -7.54 23.13
C TYR A 41 -6.33 -7.99 21.69
N GLY A 42 -5.19 -8.63 21.47
CA GLY A 42 -4.79 -9.25 20.21
C GLY A 42 -4.68 -8.30 19.00
N PRO A 43 -4.09 -7.08 19.11
CA PRO A 43 -3.94 -6.22 17.95
C PRO A 43 -2.99 -6.84 16.93
N LEU A 44 -3.34 -6.78 15.65
CA LEU A 44 -2.48 -7.29 14.58
C LEU A 44 -1.17 -6.49 14.50
N SER A 45 -1.25 -5.16 14.51
CA SER A 45 -0.08 -4.28 14.39
C SER A 45 0.42 -3.82 15.76
N LEU A 46 1.67 -4.16 16.06
CA LEU A 46 2.30 -3.87 17.35
C LEU A 46 3.44 -2.85 17.21
N ASN A 47 3.60 -2.03 18.23
CA ASN A 47 4.79 -1.18 18.38
C ASN A 47 5.96 -1.99 19.01
N LYS A 48 7.12 -1.36 19.16
CA LYS A 48 8.32 -2.01 19.75
C LYS A 48 8.12 -2.51 21.19
N GLN A 49 7.16 -1.95 21.90
CA GLN A 49 6.80 -2.32 23.29
C GLN A 49 5.72 -3.42 23.35
N GLY A 50 5.30 -3.98 22.21
CA GLY A 50 4.27 -5.01 22.15
C GLY A 50 2.82 -4.49 22.34
N LYS A 51 2.61 -3.18 22.31
CA LYS A 51 1.29 -2.54 22.38
C LYS A 51 0.76 -2.24 20.99
N ALA A 52 -0.55 -2.07 20.84
CA ALA A 52 -1.15 -1.67 19.57
C ALA A 52 -0.46 -0.44 19.00
N LEU A 53 -0.17 -0.52 17.69
CA LEU A 53 0.37 0.61 16.95
C LEU A 53 -0.72 1.70 16.83
N SER A 54 -0.44 2.91 17.31
CA SER A 54 -1.35 4.04 17.11
C SER A 54 -1.22 4.59 15.69
N TYR A 55 -2.31 5.16 15.18
CA TYR A 55 -2.31 5.80 13.85
C TYR A 55 -1.26 6.92 13.76
N ASP A 56 -1.10 7.73 14.81
CA ASP A 56 -0.13 8.84 14.80
C ASP A 56 1.31 8.35 14.67
N VAL A 57 1.68 7.30 15.40
CA VAL A 57 3.01 6.68 15.29
C VAL A 57 3.23 6.09 13.90
N TYR A 58 2.21 5.39 13.36
CA TYR A 58 2.25 4.86 12.00
C TYR A 58 2.42 5.98 10.97
N TYR A 59 1.62 7.05 11.07
CA TYR A 59 1.66 8.18 10.15
C TYR A 59 2.99 8.92 10.18
N GLN A 60 3.53 9.18 11.37
CA GLN A 60 4.84 9.81 11.51
C GLN A 60 5.95 8.94 10.91
N ARG A 61 5.92 7.63 11.16
CA ARG A 61 6.89 6.70 10.59
C ARG A 61 6.79 6.63 9.07
N PHE A 62 5.57 6.57 8.53
CA PHE A 62 5.33 6.61 7.10
C PHE A 62 5.94 7.89 6.47
N ARG A 63 5.64 9.05 7.04
CA ARG A 63 6.18 10.32 6.53
C ARG A 63 7.71 10.37 6.60
N LYS A 64 8.28 9.85 7.66
CA LYS A 64 9.74 9.79 7.82
C LYS A 64 10.36 8.94 6.72
N ILE A 65 9.86 7.74 6.47
CA ILE A 65 10.34 6.85 5.41
C ILE A 65 10.27 7.55 4.04
N ILE A 66 9.13 8.14 3.71
CA ILE A 66 8.97 8.84 2.43
C ILE A 66 9.98 9.99 2.30
N ARG A 67 10.07 10.87 3.30
CA ARG A 67 10.85 12.12 3.20
C ARG A 67 12.35 11.93 3.40
N GLU A 68 12.75 11.09 4.34
CA GLU A 68 14.15 10.97 4.74
C GLU A 68 14.86 9.81 4.03
N GLU A 69 14.12 8.79 3.58
CA GLU A 69 14.70 7.60 2.97
C GLU A 69 14.39 7.52 1.46
N MET A 70 13.11 7.54 1.05
CA MET A 70 12.73 7.31 -0.35
C MET A 70 13.03 8.51 -1.27
N ILE A 71 12.59 9.71 -0.91
CA ILE A 71 12.81 10.91 -1.75
C ILE A 71 14.29 11.12 -2.07
N PRO A 72 15.22 11.09 -1.10
CA PRO A 72 16.64 11.24 -1.39
C PRO A 72 17.20 10.16 -2.33
N ILE A 73 16.70 8.94 -2.27
CA ILE A 73 17.10 7.86 -3.19
C ILE A 73 16.60 8.15 -4.60
N PHE A 74 15.35 8.53 -4.76
CA PHE A 74 14.75 8.81 -6.07
C PHE A 74 15.40 10.04 -6.74
N LEU A 75 15.67 11.11 -5.99
CA LEU A 75 16.31 12.30 -6.52
C LEU A 75 17.79 12.10 -6.96
N LYS A 76 18.42 11.03 -6.51
CA LYS A 76 19.79 10.64 -6.89
C LYS A 76 19.83 9.57 -7.99
N SER A 77 18.69 9.15 -8.50
CA SER A 77 18.62 8.16 -9.58
C SER A 77 19.20 8.75 -10.87
N ASP A 78 19.82 7.89 -11.67
CA ASP A 78 20.23 8.23 -13.05
C ASP A 78 19.06 8.20 -14.03
N ASP A 79 17.91 7.67 -13.61
CA ASP A 79 16.70 7.61 -14.40
C ASP A 79 15.86 8.87 -14.22
N PRO A 80 15.64 9.67 -15.30
CA PRO A 80 14.86 10.91 -15.23
C PRO A 80 13.41 10.71 -14.76
N GLU A 81 12.77 9.55 -15.05
CA GLU A 81 11.40 9.27 -14.60
C GLU A 81 11.37 9.04 -13.10
N VAL A 82 12.36 8.34 -12.55
CA VAL A 82 12.50 8.13 -11.09
C VAL A 82 12.78 9.46 -10.39
N VAL A 83 13.64 10.32 -10.96
CA VAL A 83 13.90 11.67 -10.43
C VAL A 83 12.63 12.51 -10.43
N PHE A 84 11.89 12.52 -11.54
CA PHE A 84 10.61 13.24 -11.64
C PHE A 84 9.60 12.74 -10.59
N PHE A 85 9.52 11.42 -10.39
CA PHE A 85 8.66 10.86 -9.36
C PHE A 85 9.10 11.29 -7.94
N GLY A 86 10.41 11.34 -7.68
CA GLY A 86 10.97 11.88 -6.44
C GLY A 86 10.58 13.34 -6.19
N GLN A 87 10.59 14.17 -7.23
CA GLN A 87 10.14 15.58 -7.17
C GLN A 87 8.63 15.66 -6.85
N LEU A 88 7.79 14.85 -7.51
CA LEU A 88 6.37 14.78 -7.20
C LEU A 88 6.10 14.41 -5.74
N LEU A 89 6.85 13.43 -5.20
CA LEU A 89 6.74 13.03 -3.79
C LEU A 89 7.17 14.16 -2.85
N GLN A 90 8.17 14.96 -3.24
CA GLN A 90 8.67 16.08 -2.44
C GLN A 90 7.67 17.24 -2.39
N GLU A 91 7.04 17.56 -3.52
CA GLU A 91 6.11 18.67 -3.66
C GLU A 91 4.73 18.38 -3.07
N ASN A 92 4.34 17.10 -3.01
CA ASN A 92 3.01 16.71 -2.58
C ASN A 92 2.99 16.18 -1.14
N ASN A 93 1.89 16.45 -0.43
CA ASN A 93 1.68 15.92 0.92
C ASN A 93 1.08 14.51 0.85
N ILE A 94 1.94 13.49 0.86
CA ILE A 94 1.54 12.11 0.77
C ILE A 94 1.17 11.56 2.14
N SER A 95 0.03 10.88 2.21
CA SER A 95 -0.47 10.19 3.40
C SER A 95 -0.63 8.68 3.13
N PRO A 96 -0.74 7.84 4.17
CA PRO A 96 -1.01 6.40 4.00
C PRO A 96 -2.28 6.09 3.20
N HIS A 97 -3.15 7.07 3.00
CA HIS A 97 -4.35 6.92 2.17
C HIS A 97 -4.02 6.60 0.70
N ILE A 98 -2.79 6.89 0.26
CA ILE A 98 -2.31 6.52 -1.07
C ILE A 98 -2.42 5.01 -1.32
N PHE A 99 -2.20 4.17 -0.30
CA PHE A 99 -2.35 2.72 -0.44
C PHE A 99 -3.79 2.31 -0.73
N ARG A 100 -4.78 3.05 -0.19
CA ARG A 100 -6.18 2.80 -0.49
C ARG A 100 -6.53 3.18 -1.93
N HIS A 101 -5.94 4.27 -2.45
CA HIS A 101 -6.08 4.65 -3.85
C HIS A 101 -5.45 3.60 -4.77
N TRP A 102 -4.23 3.21 -4.48
CA TRP A 102 -3.52 2.16 -5.23
C TRP A 102 -4.31 0.86 -5.25
N TYR A 103 -4.74 0.36 -4.10
CA TYR A 103 -5.55 -0.85 -3.97
C TYR A 103 -6.83 -0.78 -4.83
N THR A 104 -7.53 0.33 -4.78
CA THR A 104 -8.75 0.54 -5.58
C THR A 104 -8.44 0.53 -7.08
N THR A 105 -7.36 1.18 -7.48
CA THR A 105 -6.90 1.21 -8.87
C THR A 105 -6.58 -0.21 -9.37
N GLN A 106 -5.87 -1.01 -8.58
CA GLN A 106 -5.57 -2.41 -8.94
C GLN A 106 -6.84 -3.25 -9.12
N LEU A 107 -7.84 -3.09 -8.25
CA LEU A 107 -9.12 -3.78 -8.39
C LEU A 107 -9.82 -3.43 -9.70
N VAL A 108 -9.88 -2.15 -10.04
CA VAL A 108 -10.50 -1.68 -11.29
C VAL A 108 -9.73 -2.20 -12.50
N LEU A 109 -8.40 -2.18 -12.47
CA LEU A 109 -7.55 -2.68 -13.56
C LEU A 109 -7.64 -4.20 -13.70
N SER A 110 -7.83 -4.94 -12.61
CA SER A 110 -8.02 -6.40 -12.64
C SER A 110 -9.41 -6.84 -13.14
N GLY A 111 -10.30 -5.88 -13.44
CA GLY A 111 -11.58 -6.18 -14.07
C GLY A 111 -12.82 -5.94 -13.19
N VAL A 112 -12.67 -5.48 -11.96
CA VAL A 112 -13.81 -5.09 -11.12
C VAL A 112 -14.55 -3.92 -11.79
N ASN A 113 -15.83 -4.14 -12.14
CA ASN A 113 -16.64 -3.18 -12.89
C ASN A 113 -17.90 -2.77 -12.14
N GLU A 114 -18.27 -3.51 -11.09
CA GLU A 114 -19.49 -3.25 -10.34
C GLU A 114 -19.20 -2.41 -9.09
N VAL A 115 -20.03 -1.38 -8.88
CA VAL A 115 -19.91 -0.49 -7.71
C VAL A 115 -20.02 -1.27 -6.41
N SER A 116 -20.96 -2.21 -6.33
CA SER A 116 -21.18 -3.05 -5.15
C SER A 116 -19.97 -3.93 -4.80
N GLU A 117 -19.34 -4.50 -5.81
CA GLU A 117 -18.13 -5.33 -5.65
C GLU A 117 -16.97 -4.47 -5.15
N LEU A 118 -16.74 -3.30 -5.79
CA LEU A 118 -15.69 -2.38 -5.39
C LEU A 118 -15.90 -1.84 -3.97
N MET A 119 -17.14 -1.48 -3.62
CA MET A 119 -17.50 -1.08 -2.25
C MET A 119 -17.23 -2.19 -1.24
N SER A 120 -17.60 -3.42 -1.55
CA SER A 120 -17.37 -4.58 -0.68
C SER A 120 -15.88 -4.80 -0.45
N ALA A 121 -15.08 -4.81 -1.51
CA ALA A 121 -13.63 -4.99 -1.43
C ALA A 121 -12.94 -3.85 -0.66
N ARG A 122 -13.42 -2.61 -0.79
CA ARG A 122 -12.90 -1.43 -0.08
C ARG A 122 -13.44 -1.27 1.34
N GLY A 123 -14.54 -1.92 1.63
CA GLY A 123 -15.27 -1.73 2.87
C GLY A 123 -15.98 -0.36 2.96
N ASP A 124 -16.42 0.22 1.84
CA ASP A 124 -17.16 1.48 1.80
C ASP A 124 -18.62 1.29 2.16
N ASN A 125 -19.23 2.34 2.72
CA ASN A 125 -20.68 2.34 3.02
C ASN A 125 -21.48 3.12 2.00
N SER A 126 -20.81 3.94 1.19
CA SER A 126 -21.45 4.78 0.18
C SER A 126 -20.80 4.57 -1.18
N PRO A 127 -21.57 4.64 -2.27
CA PRO A 127 -21.09 4.31 -3.61
C PRO A 127 -20.24 5.43 -4.24
N GLU A 128 -20.27 6.65 -3.73
CA GLU A 128 -19.72 7.83 -4.40
C GLU A 128 -18.22 7.66 -4.70
N SER A 129 -17.45 7.20 -3.70
CA SER A 129 -16.01 7.04 -3.89
C SER A 129 -15.67 5.86 -4.81
N ALA A 130 -16.45 4.80 -4.83
CA ALA A 130 -16.30 3.69 -5.78
C ALA A 130 -16.66 4.12 -7.20
N TRP A 131 -17.71 4.90 -7.33
CA TRP A 131 -18.22 5.42 -8.60
C TRP A 131 -17.18 6.25 -9.37
N VAL A 132 -16.46 7.13 -8.66
CA VAL A 132 -15.41 7.96 -9.25
C VAL A 132 -14.33 7.12 -9.95
N TYR A 133 -13.90 6.01 -9.34
CA TYR A 133 -12.90 5.14 -9.95
C TYR A 133 -13.43 4.41 -11.19
N LEU A 134 -14.68 3.94 -11.15
CA LEU A 134 -15.28 3.24 -12.29
C LEU A 134 -15.55 4.18 -13.47
N GLN A 135 -16.00 5.41 -13.22
CA GLN A 135 -16.18 6.42 -14.25
C GLN A 135 -14.87 6.80 -14.94
N ASN A 136 -13.77 6.84 -14.20
CA ASN A 136 -12.45 7.22 -14.72
C ASN A 136 -11.58 6.02 -15.14
N LYS A 137 -12.18 4.83 -15.25
CA LYS A 137 -11.43 3.57 -15.53
C LYS A 137 -10.54 3.68 -16.77
N GLY A 138 -11.01 4.28 -17.85
CA GLY A 138 -10.25 4.43 -19.10
C GLY A 138 -9.02 5.31 -18.93
N GLU A 139 -9.16 6.43 -18.22
CA GLU A 139 -8.04 7.34 -17.93
C GLU A 139 -7.06 6.71 -16.95
N ILE A 140 -7.55 6.05 -15.91
CA ILE A 140 -6.73 5.30 -14.95
C ILE A 140 -5.90 4.23 -15.68
N ALA A 141 -6.52 3.44 -16.57
CA ALA A 141 -5.82 2.41 -17.33
C ALA A 141 -4.73 2.98 -18.23
N LYS A 142 -5.01 4.14 -18.88
CA LYS A 142 -4.04 4.83 -19.74
C LYS A 142 -2.85 5.36 -18.94
N GLN A 143 -3.10 6.09 -17.85
CA GLN A 143 -2.06 6.66 -17.01
C GLN A 143 -1.24 5.54 -16.33
N TYR A 144 -1.91 4.50 -15.85
CA TYR A 144 -1.25 3.38 -15.19
C TYR A 144 -0.39 2.56 -16.14
N GLY A 145 -0.83 2.38 -17.39
CA GLY A 145 -0.04 1.71 -18.42
C GLY A 145 1.26 2.44 -18.72
N GLN A 146 1.25 3.77 -18.71
CA GLN A 146 2.45 4.59 -18.88
C GLN A 146 3.42 4.48 -17.70
N VAL A 147 2.91 4.53 -16.48
CA VAL A 147 3.74 4.46 -15.24
C VAL A 147 4.20 3.04 -14.97
N ASN A 148 3.36 2.03 -15.24
CA ASN A 148 3.64 0.64 -14.87
C ASN A 148 4.77 0.03 -15.70
N ASN A 149 4.87 0.38 -16.98
CA ASN A 149 5.98 -0.08 -17.81
C ASN A 149 7.33 0.38 -17.24
N GLY A 150 7.46 1.64 -16.81
CA GLY A 150 8.69 2.15 -16.21
C GLY A 150 8.99 1.53 -14.83
N VAL A 151 7.99 1.37 -13.95
CA VAL A 151 8.17 0.82 -12.60
C VAL A 151 8.51 -0.67 -12.62
N PHE A 152 7.85 -1.48 -13.46
CA PHE A 152 8.16 -2.90 -13.57
C PHE A 152 9.51 -3.14 -14.25
N ASP A 153 9.86 -2.38 -15.26
CA ASP A 153 11.19 -2.45 -15.90
C ASP A 153 12.28 -2.09 -14.88
N TYR A 154 12.06 -1.06 -14.06
CA TYR A 154 12.98 -0.70 -12.99
C TYR A 154 13.06 -1.76 -11.88
N MET A 155 11.94 -2.35 -11.45
CA MET A 155 11.94 -3.43 -10.45
C MET A 155 12.61 -4.69 -10.98
N ASN A 156 12.37 -5.06 -12.24
CA ASN A 156 13.04 -6.18 -12.88
C ASN A 156 14.55 -5.93 -13.01
N TRP A 157 14.95 -4.74 -13.42
CA TRP A 157 16.35 -4.35 -13.47
C TRP A 157 17.02 -4.37 -12.10
N GLN A 158 16.35 -3.91 -11.04
CA GLN A 158 16.86 -4.00 -9.67
C GLN A 158 16.95 -5.45 -9.19
N ALA A 159 15.96 -6.28 -9.51
CA ALA A 159 15.98 -7.69 -9.16
C ALA A 159 17.13 -8.43 -9.88
N GLU A 160 17.34 -8.17 -11.18
CA GLU A 160 18.47 -8.71 -11.93
C GLU A 160 19.82 -8.27 -11.34
N LYS A 161 19.93 -7.01 -10.91
CA LYS A 161 21.14 -6.48 -10.30
C LYS A 161 21.45 -7.07 -8.90
N LEU A 162 20.40 -7.38 -8.14
CA LEU A 162 20.51 -7.92 -6.78
C LEU A 162 20.61 -9.45 -6.75
N PHE A 163 20.05 -10.15 -7.73
CA PHE A 163 19.89 -11.60 -7.73
C PHE A 163 20.47 -12.29 -8.98
N GLY A 164 20.93 -11.53 -9.98
CA GLY A 164 21.41 -12.04 -11.27
C GLY A 164 22.90 -12.43 -11.34
N GLU A 165 23.64 -12.37 -10.25
CA GLU A 165 25.00 -12.91 -10.16
C GLU A 165 24.97 -14.30 -9.52
N HIS A 166 24.58 -15.31 -10.33
CA HIS A 166 24.93 -16.72 -10.09
C HIS A 166 25.32 -17.39 -11.39
#